data_bd58110d41ae7d040adc62aa9bc498c7
#
_entry.id   bd58110d41ae7d040adc62aa9bc498c7
#
_cell.length_a   1.000
_cell.length_b   1.000
_cell.length_c   1.000
_cell.angle_alpha   90.00
_cell.angle_beta   90.00
_cell.angle_gamma   90.00
#
_symmetry.space_group_name_H-M   'P 1'
#
loop_
_entity.id
_entity.type
_entity.pdbx_description
1 polymer ?
#
loop_
_entity_poly.entity_id
_entity_poly.type
_entity_poly.pdbx_seq_one_letter_code
_entity_poly.pdbx_strand_id
1 'polypeptide(L)'
;MKKITLVSIATLALFLGGCAQQESESKPSQEQSTEQVSSSSEASTSSSSTTDVLRGRSAYDVFIENFKAWVHDVDSTATVTSTEKDIAITLAMTLTDEQIQKAQPMVDGMLKVKQAGEKELRKYDPSFKAPNLIVLDASAKVIAQEQDGKMVLDK
;
A
#
# COMPACT_ATOMS: atom_id res chain seq x y z
N MET A 1 32.01 32.40 -22.45
CA MET A 1 31.64 31.38 -23.42
C MET A 1 32.16 30.04 -22.89
N LYS A 2 31.34 29.23 -22.27
CA LYS A 2 31.70 27.86 -21.83
C LYS A 2 30.73 26.89 -22.47
N LYS A 3 31.29 25.96 -23.23
CA LYS A 3 30.57 24.98 -24.05
C LYS A 3 30.01 23.90 -23.15
N ILE A 4 28.71 23.66 -23.26
CA ILE A 4 27.99 22.56 -22.59
C ILE A 4 28.05 21.35 -23.52
N THR A 5 28.68 20.28 -23.06
CA THR A 5 28.76 19.01 -23.77
C THR A 5 27.59 18.14 -23.36
N LEU A 6 26.70 17.86 -24.32
CA LEU A 6 25.62 16.90 -24.21
C LEU A 6 26.23 15.50 -24.29
N VAL A 7 26.00 14.69 -23.26
CA VAL A 7 26.25 13.23 -23.32
C VAL A 7 24.92 12.52 -23.32
N SER A 8 24.55 12.05 -24.50
CA SER A 8 23.45 11.10 -24.70
C SER A 8 23.98 9.69 -24.43
N ILE A 9 23.36 8.99 -23.47
CA ILE A 9 23.53 7.55 -23.32
C ILE A 9 22.16 6.90 -23.46
N ALA A 10 21.90 6.39 -24.67
CA ALA A 10 20.84 5.45 -24.95
C ALA A 10 21.39 4.04 -24.80
N THR A 11 20.85 3.26 -23.88
CA THR A 11 21.10 1.83 -23.86
C THR A 11 19.76 1.10 -23.69
N LEU A 12 19.24 0.68 -24.82
CA LEU A 12 18.09 -0.19 -24.96
C LEU A 12 18.61 -1.64 -24.95
N ALA A 13 18.28 -2.44 -23.98
CA ALA A 13 18.52 -3.88 -23.99
C ALA A 13 17.19 -4.63 -23.93
N LEU A 14 16.78 -5.09 -25.11
CA LEU A 14 15.73 -6.08 -25.33
C LEU A 14 16.29 -7.47 -24.99
N PHE A 15 15.69 -8.16 -24.04
CA PHE A 15 15.85 -9.60 -23.89
C PHE A 15 14.53 -10.30 -24.22
N LEU A 16 14.44 -10.76 -25.44
CA LEU A 16 13.52 -11.79 -25.90
C LEU A 16 14.29 -13.11 -25.83
N GLY A 17 13.76 -14.07 -25.12
CA GLY A 17 14.19 -15.46 -25.15
C GLY A 17 13.18 -16.24 -24.33
N GLY A 18 12.42 -17.14 -24.80
CA GLY A 18 12.59 -18.16 -25.82
C GLY A 18 11.95 -19.41 -25.25
N CYS A 19 10.72 -19.75 -25.68
CA CYS A 19 10.09 -21.05 -25.42
C CYS A 19 10.91 -22.14 -26.08
N ALA A 20 11.20 -23.22 -25.34
CA ALA A 20 11.57 -24.50 -25.90
C ALA A 20 10.56 -25.55 -25.46
N GLN A 21 9.78 -25.97 -26.45
CA GLN A 21 8.92 -27.13 -26.43
C GLN A 21 9.82 -28.38 -26.57
N GLN A 22 9.57 -29.42 -25.79
CA GLN A 22 10.05 -30.76 -26.11
C GLN A 22 8.93 -31.75 -25.85
N GLU A 23 8.37 -32.21 -26.97
CA GLU A 23 7.54 -33.41 -27.05
C GLU A 23 8.38 -34.65 -26.79
N SER A 24 7.83 -35.63 -26.10
CA SER A 24 8.10 -37.05 -26.31
C SER A 24 6.89 -37.86 -25.87
N GLU A 25 6.35 -38.53 -26.89
CA GLU A 25 5.31 -39.54 -26.84
C GLU A 25 5.71 -40.76 -25.99
N SER A 26 4.73 -41.36 -25.32
CA SER A 26 4.47 -42.79 -25.35
C SER A 26 3.20 -43.14 -24.55
N LYS A 27 2.21 -43.67 -25.22
CA LYS A 27 1.01 -44.40 -24.77
C LYS A 27 1.35 -45.90 -24.82
N PRO A 28 0.54 -46.91 -24.37
CA PRO A 28 -0.80 -46.90 -23.78
C PRO A 28 -1.04 -47.92 -22.64
N SER A 29 -2.21 -47.90 -22.12
CA SER A 29 -3.11 -49.06 -21.73
C SER A 29 -3.76 -48.95 -20.34
N GLN A 30 -5.05 -48.83 -20.37
CA GLN A 30 -6.18 -49.60 -19.81
C GLN A 30 -6.10 -49.90 -18.31
N GLU A 31 -7.17 -49.82 -17.49
CA GLU A 31 -8.61 -49.97 -17.60
C GLU A 31 -9.30 -49.40 -16.34
N GLN A 32 -10.40 -48.71 -16.53
CA GLN A 32 -11.74 -48.91 -16.00
C GLN A 32 -11.96 -49.13 -14.48
N SER A 33 -12.61 -48.19 -13.81
CA SER A 33 -13.90 -48.46 -13.15
C SER A 33 -14.52 -47.18 -12.54
N THR A 34 -15.70 -46.92 -12.97
CA THR A 34 -16.86 -46.22 -12.46
C THR A 34 -16.84 -46.01 -10.94
N GLU A 35 -17.07 -44.74 -10.47
CA GLU A 35 -18.28 -44.41 -9.71
C GLU A 35 -18.48 -42.90 -9.57
N GLN A 36 -19.71 -42.56 -9.87
CA GLN A 36 -20.29 -41.22 -9.87
C GLN A 36 -20.75 -40.94 -8.43
N VAL A 37 -20.23 -39.85 -7.85
CA VAL A 37 -20.94 -39.17 -6.76
C VAL A 37 -20.90 -37.65 -7.03
N SER A 38 -22.08 -37.19 -7.40
CA SER A 38 -22.49 -35.81 -7.39
C SER A 38 -22.28 -35.23 -5.98
N SER A 39 -21.48 -34.19 -5.85
CA SER A 39 -21.57 -33.35 -4.67
C SER A 39 -21.34 -31.90 -5.06
N SER A 40 -22.44 -31.20 -4.94
CA SER A 40 -22.64 -29.76 -4.95
C SER A 40 -21.48 -29.00 -4.31
N SER A 41 -20.79 -28.19 -5.09
CA SER A 41 -19.91 -27.15 -4.54
C SER A 41 -20.78 -26.01 -4.04
N GLU A 42 -21.19 -26.10 -2.78
CA GLU A 42 -21.62 -24.91 -2.05
C GLU A 42 -20.41 -23.98 -1.92
N ALA A 43 -20.55 -22.81 -2.51
CA ALA A 43 -19.67 -21.68 -2.25
C ALA A 43 -19.81 -21.34 -0.76
N SER A 44 -18.90 -21.85 0.05
CA SER A 44 -18.71 -21.37 1.41
C SER A 44 -18.27 -19.91 1.36
N THR A 45 -19.25 -19.03 1.44
CA THR A 45 -19.03 -17.65 1.86
C THR A 45 -18.52 -17.73 3.30
N SER A 46 -17.21 -17.77 3.45
CA SER A 46 -16.55 -17.68 4.74
C SER A 46 -16.88 -16.32 5.33
N SER A 47 -17.90 -16.27 6.15
CA SER A 47 -18.10 -15.19 7.11
C SER A 47 -16.97 -15.31 8.13
N SER A 48 -15.80 -14.74 7.82
CA SER A 48 -14.77 -14.56 8.84
C SER A 48 -15.39 -13.70 9.93
N SER A 49 -15.49 -14.28 11.14
CA SER A 49 -16.02 -13.55 12.29
C SER A 49 -15.17 -12.31 12.53
N THR A 50 -15.81 -11.21 12.95
CA THR A 50 -15.17 -9.95 13.33
C THR A 50 -13.94 -10.15 14.21
N THR A 51 -13.97 -11.18 15.06
CA THR A 51 -12.89 -11.55 15.99
C THR A 51 -11.63 -12.04 15.28
N ASP A 52 -11.73 -12.66 14.09
CA ASP A 52 -10.57 -13.18 13.37
C ASP A 52 -9.72 -12.08 12.74
N VAL A 53 -10.33 -11.00 12.26
CA VAL A 53 -9.59 -9.89 11.62
C VAL A 53 -8.75 -9.12 12.64
N LEU A 54 -9.35 -8.80 13.78
CA LEU A 54 -8.66 -8.07 14.84
C LEU A 54 -7.75 -8.97 15.70
N ARG A 55 -7.99 -10.29 15.72
CA ARG A 55 -7.20 -11.27 16.50
C ARG A 55 -6.99 -10.86 17.96
N GLY A 56 -8.01 -10.28 18.60
CA GLY A 56 -7.94 -9.77 19.96
C GLY A 56 -7.14 -8.46 20.12
N ARG A 57 -6.76 -7.81 19.02
CA ARG A 57 -6.08 -6.51 19.01
C ARG A 57 -7.10 -5.38 18.84
N SER A 58 -6.74 -4.16 19.24
CA SER A 58 -7.59 -3.01 18.99
C SER A 58 -7.61 -2.66 17.49
N ALA A 59 -8.69 -2.06 17.00
CA ALA A 59 -8.76 -1.55 15.63
C ALA A 59 -7.66 -0.51 15.35
N TYR A 60 -7.29 0.27 16.38
CA TYR A 60 -6.19 1.22 16.31
C TYR A 60 -4.84 0.53 16.03
N ASP A 61 -4.49 -0.51 16.79
CA ASP A 61 -3.22 -1.21 16.60
C ASP A 61 -3.11 -1.83 15.21
N VAL A 62 -4.19 -2.48 14.75
CA VAL A 62 -4.24 -3.07 13.41
C VAL A 62 -4.12 -1.98 12.34
N PHE A 63 -4.79 -0.84 12.52
CA PHE A 63 -4.69 0.28 11.61
C PHE A 63 -3.27 0.81 11.50
N ILE A 64 -2.63 1.11 12.64
CA ILE A 64 -1.29 1.70 12.68
C ILE A 64 -0.25 0.76 12.07
N GLU A 65 -0.32 -0.54 12.36
CA GLU A 65 0.60 -1.52 11.78
C GLU A 65 0.48 -1.57 10.25
N ASN A 66 -0.74 -1.70 9.73
CA ASN A 66 -0.99 -1.75 8.29
C ASN A 66 -0.59 -0.44 7.59
N PHE A 67 -0.88 0.70 8.23
CA PHE A 67 -0.53 2.00 7.69
C PHE A 67 0.99 2.22 7.66
N LYS A 68 1.71 1.82 8.70
CA LYS A 68 3.19 1.84 8.74
C LYS A 68 3.79 0.95 7.66
N ALA A 69 3.27 -0.27 7.49
CA ALA A 69 3.73 -1.18 6.46
C ALA A 69 3.56 -0.57 5.06
N TRP A 70 2.39 0.02 4.80
CA TRP A 70 2.13 0.70 3.52
C TRP A 70 3.07 1.88 3.29
N VAL A 71 3.30 2.76 4.29
CA VAL A 71 4.26 3.88 4.15
C VAL A 71 5.64 3.36 3.81
N HIS A 72 6.10 2.31 4.50
CA HIS A 72 7.41 1.71 4.28
C HIS A 72 7.55 1.06 2.90
N ASP A 73 6.47 0.49 2.35
CA ASP A 73 6.45 -0.06 1.00
C ASP A 73 6.57 1.04 -0.07
N VAL A 74 6.02 2.24 0.20
CA VAL A 74 6.09 3.39 -0.71
C VAL A 74 7.41 4.14 -0.58
N ASP A 75 7.87 4.35 0.66
CA ASP A 75 9.14 5.00 0.99
C ASP A 75 9.75 4.34 2.23
N SER A 76 10.69 3.43 1.99
CA SER A 76 11.39 2.71 3.06
C SER A 76 12.25 3.59 3.97
N THR A 77 12.47 4.84 3.59
CA THR A 77 13.27 5.82 4.36
C THR A 77 12.39 6.72 5.23
N ALA A 78 11.09 6.78 4.96
CA ALA A 78 10.14 7.53 5.78
C ALA A 78 9.92 6.84 7.13
N THR A 79 9.72 7.63 8.18
CA THR A 79 9.39 7.14 9.51
C THR A 79 7.96 7.50 9.87
N VAL A 80 7.27 6.60 10.60
CA VAL A 80 5.91 6.82 11.05
C VAL A 80 5.84 6.72 12.56
N THR A 81 5.44 7.81 13.20
CA THR A 81 5.10 7.86 14.63
C THR A 81 3.60 8.07 14.80
N SER A 82 3.02 7.57 15.86
CA SER A 82 1.58 7.67 16.08
C SER A 82 1.25 7.86 17.55
N THR A 83 0.18 8.61 17.77
CA THR A 83 -0.53 8.75 19.04
C THR A 83 -2.02 8.43 18.78
N GLU A 84 -2.83 8.40 19.82
CA GLU A 84 -4.28 8.22 19.65
C GLU A 84 -4.95 9.30 18.78
N LYS A 85 -4.34 10.48 18.70
CA LYS A 85 -4.90 11.65 18.00
C LYS A 85 -4.29 11.86 16.62
N ASP A 86 -3.00 11.59 16.46
CA ASP A 86 -2.23 11.98 15.28
C ASP A 86 -1.31 10.86 14.81
N ILE A 87 -1.14 10.78 13.49
CA ILE A 87 -0.10 10.00 12.82
C ILE A 87 0.82 11.00 12.11
N ALA A 88 2.10 10.98 12.43
CA ALA A 88 3.10 11.79 11.77
C ALA A 88 3.97 10.90 10.86
N ILE A 89 4.02 11.26 9.56
CA ILE A 89 4.97 10.70 8.59
C ILE A 89 6.10 11.70 8.45
N THR A 90 7.33 11.30 8.74
CA THR A 90 8.52 12.12 8.53
C THR A 90 9.27 11.59 7.32
N LEU A 91 9.40 12.44 6.29
CA LEU A 91 10.16 12.16 5.08
C LEU A 91 11.66 12.27 5.36
N ALA A 92 12.48 11.49 4.68
CA ALA A 92 13.94 11.51 4.87
C ALA A 92 14.64 12.72 4.19
N MET A 93 13.88 13.57 3.51
CA MET A 93 14.40 14.76 2.81
C MET A 93 13.79 16.04 3.34
N THR A 94 14.57 17.11 3.29
CA THR A 94 14.07 18.47 3.53
C THR A 94 13.52 19.04 2.22
N LEU A 95 12.33 19.62 2.26
CA LEU A 95 11.67 20.18 1.09
C LEU A 95 11.76 21.71 1.06
N THR A 96 12.00 22.25 -0.13
CA THR A 96 11.87 23.70 -0.37
C THR A 96 10.39 24.09 -0.45
N ASP A 97 10.09 25.39 -0.26
CA ASP A 97 8.70 25.87 -0.34
C ASP A 97 8.06 25.57 -1.70
N GLU A 98 8.85 25.64 -2.80
CA GLU A 98 8.36 25.27 -4.13
C GLU A 98 8.00 23.77 -4.24
N GLN A 99 8.79 22.91 -3.62
CA GLN A 99 8.50 21.46 -3.58
C GLN A 99 7.29 21.15 -2.72
N ILE A 100 7.12 21.85 -1.58
CA ILE A 100 5.93 21.73 -0.73
C ILE A 100 4.68 22.07 -1.52
N GLN A 101 4.66 23.16 -2.30
CA GLN A 101 3.52 23.54 -3.13
C GLN A 101 3.13 22.46 -4.17
N LYS A 102 4.11 21.66 -4.61
CA LYS A 102 3.89 20.54 -5.55
C LYS A 102 3.56 19.22 -4.86
N ALA A 103 3.59 19.15 -3.54
CA ALA A 103 3.39 17.93 -2.77
C ALA A 103 1.89 17.54 -2.60
N GLN A 104 0.94 18.40 -2.97
CA GLN A 104 -0.50 18.16 -2.77
C GLN A 104 -0.96 16.78 -3.27
N PRO A 105 -0.61 16.31 -4.50
CA PRO A 105 -1.06 15.00 -4.95
C PRO A 105 -0.52 13.84 -4.10
N MET A 106 0.69 13.98 -3.57
CA MET A 106 1.32 12.98 -2.71
C MET A 106 0.57 12.88 -1.37
N VAL A 107 0.38 14.02 -0.70
CA VAL A 107 -0.29 14.03 0.61
C VAL A 107 -1.77 13.65 0.51
N ASP A 108 -2.45 14.00 -0.58
CA ASP A 108 -3.81 13.56 -0.87
C ASP A 108 -3.88 12.03 -1.10
N GLY A 109 -2.84 11.46 -1.71
CA GLY A 109 -2.67 10.02 -1.85
C GLY A 109 -2.58 9.32 -0.49
N MET A 110 -1.76 9.83 0.41
CA MET A 110 -1.61 9.33 1.78
C MET A 110 -2.92 9.38 2.56
N LEU A 111 -3.66 10.49 2.43
CA LEU A 111 -4.97 10.64 3.06
C LEU A 111 -5.99 9.62 2.56
N LYS A 112 -6.03 9.35 1.24
CA LYS A 112 -6.93 8.35 0.66
C LYS A 112 -6.65 6.95 1.21
N VAL A 113 -5.40 6.57 1.38
CA VAL A 113 -5.04 5.28 1.98
C VAL A 113 -5.46 5.20 3.44
N LYS A 114 -5.21 6.26 4.23
CA LYS A 114 -5.71 6.38 5.60
C LYS A 114 -7.23 6.19 5.67
N GLN A 115 -7.98 6.92 4.84
CA GLN A 115 -9.44 6.84 4.80
C GLN A 115 -9.95 5.46 4.36
N ALA A 116 -9.26 4.80 3.44
CA ALA A 116 -9.60 3.45 3.02
C ALA A 116 -9.40 2.45 4.17
N GLY A 117 -8.30 2.54 4.91
CA GLY A 117 -8.04 1.73 6.09
C GLY A 117 -9.06 1.96 7.21
N GLU A 118 -9.43 3.22 7.48
CA GLU A 118 -10.49 3.56 8.44
C GLU A 118 -11.83 2.93 8.03
N LYS A 119 -12.22 3.09 6.77
CA LYS A 119 -13.47 2.51 6.25
C LYS A 119 -13.50 0.99 6.37
N GLU A 120 -12.37 0.34 6.14
CA GLU A 120 -12.28 -1.12 6.27
C GLU A 120 -12.46 -1.56 7.71
N LEU A 121 -11.77 -0.91 8.65
CA LEU A 121 -11.85 -1.28 10.07
C LEU A 121 -13.19 -0.93 10.72
N ARG A 122 -13.90 0.07 10.22
CA ARG A 122 -15.27 0.35 10.66
C ARG A 122 -16.29 -0.75 10.39
N LYS A 123 -15.97 -1.71 9.54
CA LYS A 123 -16.80 -2.90 9.37
C LYS A 123 -16.78 -3.81 10.62
N TYR A 124 -15.70 -3.73 11.39
CA TYR A 124 -15.43 -4.55 12.57
C TYR A 124 -15.60 -3.76 13.88
N ASP A 125 -15.24 -2.48 13.86
CA ASP A 125 -15.45 -1.51 14.94
C ASP A 125 -16.09 -0.24 14.36
N PRO A 126 -17.42 -0.13 14.36
CA PRO A 126 -18.13 1.03 13.81
C PRO A 126 -17.76 2.37 14.46
N SER A 127 -17.23 2.35 15.70
CA SER A 127 -16.79 3.54 16.44
C SER A 127 -15.38 3.98 16.06
N PHE A 128 -14.62 3.14 15.35
CA PHE A 128 -13.23 3.45 15.00
C PHE A 128 -13.13 4.71 14.15
N LYS A 129 -12.21 5.59 14.56
CA LYS A 129 -11.79 6.77 13.83
C LYS A 129 -10.26 6.78 13.77
N ALA A 130 -9.71 6.83 12.56
CA ALA A 130 -8.28 6.92 12.39
C ALA A 130 -7.75 8.28 12.86
N PRO A 131 -6.56 8.34 13.47
CA PRO A 131 -5.92 9.59 13.89
C PRO A 131 -5.70 10.55 12.72
N ASN A 132 -5.56 11.86 13.00
CA ASN A 132 -5.28 12.86 11.96
C ASN A 132 -3.89 12.63 11.36
N LEU A 133 -3.74 12.94 10.08
CA LEU A 133 -2.49 12.77 9.36
C LEU A 133 -1.68 14.08 9.33
N ILE A 134 -0.40 13.98 9.69
CA ILE A 134 0.58 15.07 9.61
C ILE A 134 1.77 14.56 8.79
N VAL A 135 2.24 15.36 7.85
CA VAL A 135 3.45 15.04 7.07
C VAL A 135 4.53 16.08 7.38
N LEU A 136 5.70 15.59 7.74
CA LEU A 136 6.86 16.38 8.13
C LEU A 136 8.02 16.12 7.15
N ASP A 137 8.90 17.08 7.00
CA ASP A 137 10.19 16.86 6.35
C ASP A 137 11.27 16.39 7.33
N ALA A 138 12.50 16.14 6.83
CA ALA A 138 13.62 15.68 7.65
C ALA A 138 14.05 16.69 8.73
N SER A 139 13.69 17.96 8.60
CA SER A 139 13.95 19.01 9.59
C SER A 139 12.82 19.16 10.61
N ALA A 140 11.81 18.26 10.58
CA ALA A 140 10.59 18.32 11.36
C ALA A 140 9.70 19.55 11.04
N LYS A 141 9.87 20.18 9.87
CA LYS A 141 8.96 21.20 9.35
C LYS A 141 7.67 20.48 8.89
N VAL A 142 6.52 21.01 9.28
CA VAL A 142 5.24 20.53 8.77
C VAL A 142 5.15 20.85 7.27
N ILE A 143 4.87 19.83 6.46
CA ILE A 143 4.62 19.96 5.02
C ILE A 143 3.12 20.08 4.77
N ALA A 144 2.37 19.22 5.43
CA ALA A 144 0.92 19.15 5.30
C ALA A 144 0.29 18.59 6.57
N GLN A 145 -0.95 19.00 6.83
CA GLN A 145 -1.75 18.53 7.96
C GLN A 145 -3.18 18.27 7.52
N GLU A 146 -3.76 17.21 8.05
CA GLU A 146 -5.18 16.94 7.85
C GLU A 146 -6.05 17.92 8.63
N GLN A 147 -6.97 18.58 7.92
CA GLN A 147 -7.98 19.46 8.48
C GLN A 147 -9.32 19.16 7.79
N ASP A 148 -10.35 18.85 8.57
CA ASP A 148 -11.68 18.53 8.07
C ASP A 148 -11.72 17.46 6.96
N GLY A 149 -10.86 16.42 7.10
CA GLY A 149 -10.77 15.32 6.16
C GLY A 149 -10.09 15.64 4.82
N LYS A 150 -9.31 16.73 4.78
CA LYS A 150 -8.50 17.15 3.63
C LYS A 150 -7.07 17.42 4.07
N MET A 151 -6.09 17.19 3.18
CA MET A 151 -4.72 17.64 3.43
C MET A 151 -4.57 19.12 3.06
N VAL A 152 -4.07 19.89 3.99
CA VAL A 152 -3.74 21.32 3.82
C VAL A 152 -2.23 21.46 3.89
N LEU A 153 -1.62 21.99 2.83
CA LEU A 153 -0.19 22.27 2.79
C LEU A 153 0.14 23.47 3.74
N ASP A 154 1.26 23.36 4.43
CA ASP A 154 1.86 24.47 5.16
C ASP A 154 2.44 25.50 4.16
N LYS A 155 2.29 26.80 4.44
CA LYS A 155 2.64 27.89 3.52
C LYS A 155 3.85 28.65 4.05
#